data_570c95ea468b4ae9a16eba7e5faa01f1
#
_entry.id   570c95ea468b4ae9a16eba7e5faa01f1
#
_cell.length_a   1.000
_cell.length_b   1.000
_cell.length_c   1.000
_cell.angle_alpha   90.00
_cell.angle_beta   90.00
_cell.angle_gamma   90.00
#
_symmetry.space_group_name_H-M   'P 1'
#
loop_
_entity.id
_entity.type
_entity.pdbx_description
1 polymer ?
#
loop_
_entity_poly.entity_id
_entity_poly.type
_entity_poly.pdbx_seq_one_letter_code
_entity_poly.pdbx_strand_id
1 'polypeptide(L)'
;MKKLSLINLLLFMSTFLCAQEMTEKYVEHSPENSKCLNCHGGQLYSYYNEVVERAVTKRMNPYFIIDSVLFYDQNHKSFECIDCHSYDYRKFPHDGELRMEEFPTCIDCHGGDEEYEQFHFEEIEKEFHESVHSTKHSDEFTCWMCHNPHTYKINARTNVNISETIVYDNNICLSCHADINKYQLISPKKNPSVIEKHDWLPNQLAHFAHVRCIECHTQTSDNVMIAHHIQTKDKAVKNCVECHSKNSMLMASLYKFKAQENRENYGFLNAAILSDTYIIGANRNIYLNAVSWTVFGLVMLLIFIHVIFRIVTK
;
A
#
# COMPACT_ATOMS: atom_id res chain seq x y z
N MET A 1 -19.00 48.96 26.60
CA MET A 1 -17.57 48.89 26.25
C MET A 1 -16.85 47.61 26.79
N LYS A 2 -17.23 46.99 27.90
CA LYS A 2 -16.55 45.78 28.46
C LYS A 2 -16.78 44.50 27.66
N LYS A 3 -17.89 44.35 26.92
CA LYS A 3 -18.19 43.11 26.13
C LYS A 3 -17.41 42.99 24.82
N LEU A 4 -16.97 44.15 24.23
CA LEU A 4 -16.21 44.14 22.99
C LEU A 4 -14.73 43.71 23.22
N SER A 5 -14.20 43.97 24.41
CA SER A 5 -12.85 43.56 24.79
C SER A 5 -12.68 42.05 24.98
N LEU A 6 -13.74 41.36 25.47
CA LEU A 6 -13.71 39.93 25.70
C LEU A 6 -13.73 39.12 24.39
N ILE A 7 -14.52 39.60 23.39
CA ILE A 7 -14.60 38.95 22.08
C ILE A 7 -13.28 39.07 21.32
N ASN A 8 -12.63 40.24 21.40
CA ASN A 8 -11.31 40.46 20.79
C ASN A 8 -10.23 39.60 21.47
N LEU A 9 -10.31 39.37 22.77
CA LEU A 9 -9.38 38.51 23.50
C LEU A 9 -9.58 37.04 23.15
N LEU A 10 -10.83 36.58 22.98
CA LEU A 10 -11.14 35.21 22.53
C LEU A 10 -10.73 34.97 21.06
N LEU A 11 -10.91 35.95 20.17
CA LEU A 11 -10.44 35.87 18.78
C LEU A 11 -8.88 35.85 18.72
N PHE A 12 -8.21 36.60 19.57
CA PHE A 12 -6.75 36.61 19.64
C PHE A 12 -6.19 35.29 20.21
N MET A 13 -6.86 34.67 21.19
CA MET A 13 -6.49 33.37 21.70
C MET A 13 -6.75 32.25 20.68
N SER A 14 -7.83 32.34 19.88
CA SER A 14 -8.11 31.31 18.85
C SER A 14 -7.10 31.36 17.68
N THR A 15 -6.56 32.53 17.34
CA THR A 15 -5.50 32.63 16.33
C THR A 15 -4.14 32.14 16.86
N PHE A 16 -3.89 32.22 18.16
CA PHE A 16 -2.67 31.67 18.77
C PHE A 16 -2.71 30.13 18.88
N LEU A 17 -3.89 29.53 19.09
CA LEU A 17 -4.02 28.07 19.12
C LEU A 17 -3.91 27.42 17.73
N CYS A 18 -4.25 28.13 16.65
CA CYS A 18 -4.09 27.62 15.28
C CYS A 18 -2.64 27.75 14.73
N ALA A 19 -1.77 28.48 15.43
CA ALA A 19 -0.37 28.68 15.01
C ALA A 19 0.62 27.66 15.63
N GLN A 20 0.14 26.69 16.42
CA GLN A 20 1.00 25.82 17.23
C GLN A 20 1.14 24.38 16.73
N GLU A 21 0.67 24.04 15.52
CA GLU A 21 0.78 22.68 14.97
C GLU A 21 1.47 22.59 13.61
N MET A 22 2.38 23.49 13.32
CA MET A 22 3.40 23.24 12.31
C MET A 22 4.79 23.19 12.94
N THR A 23 4.97 22.31 13.93
CA THR A 23 6.30 21.79 14.19
C THR A 23 6.62 20.85 13.02
N GLU A 24 7.34 21.35 12.02
CA GLU A 24 8.11 20.47 11.14
C GLU A 24 8.79 19.45 12.07
N LYS A 25 8.43 18.18 11.88
CA LYS A 25 9.07 17.08 12.60
C LYS A 25 10.53 17.10 12.13
N TYR A 26 11.39 17.76 12.90
CA TYR A 26 12.82 17.78 12.61
C TYR A 26 13.29 16.34 12.70
N VAL A 27 13.57 15.75 11.57
CA VAL A 27 14.14 14.41 11.50
C VAL A 27 15.65 14.61 11.59
N GLU A 28 16.25 14.14 12.67
CA GLU A 28 17.68 14.16 12.87
C GLU A 28 18.31 13.21 11.83
N HIS A 29 18.86 13.81 10.78
CA HIS A 29 19.54 13.04 9.72
C HIS A 29 20.91 12.58 10.22
N SER A 30 21.31 11.37 9.85
CA SER A 30 22.69 10.99 10.07
C SER A 30 23.64 11.99 9.33
N PRO A 31 24.79 12.33 9.89
CA PRO A 31 25.75 13.24 9.23
C PRO A 31 26.15 12.76 7.82
N GLU A 32 26.17 11.43 7.62
CA GLU A 32 26.50 10.83 6.33
C GLU A 32 25.34 11.02 5.32
N ASN A 33 24.11 10.72 5.71
CA ASN A 33 22.94 10.92 4.87
C ASN A 33 22.74 12.40 4.50
N SER A 34 23.06 13.33 5.41
CA SER A 34 22.99 14.76 5.15
C SER A 34 23.85 15.19 3.98
N LYS A 35 25.01 14.56 3.77
CA LYS A 35 25.88 14.86 2.62
C LYS A 35 25.20 14.54 1.29
N CYS A 36 24.50 13.41 1.22
CA CYS A 36 23.77 12.99 0.04
C CYS A 36 22.51 13.86 -0.15
N LEU A 37 21.75 14.09 0.92
CA LEU A 37 20.51 14.86 0.89
C LEU A 37 20.69 16.35 0.61
N ASN A 38 21.88 16.91 0.83
CA ASN A 38 22.20 18.29 0.39
C ASN A 38 22.02 18.48 -1.12
N CYS A 39 22.24 17.40 -1.91
CA CYS A 39 21.99 17.41 -3.34
C CYS A 39 20.66 16.73 -3.69
N HIS A 40 20.41 15.53 -3.12
CA HIS A 40 19.28 14.69 -3.48
C HIS A 40 18.00 14.99 -2.70
N GLY A 41 18.03 15.82 -1.66
CA GLY A 41 16.86 16.17 -0.86
C GLY A 41 16.01 17.32 -1.43
N GLY A 42 16.42 17.94 -2.55
CA GLY A 42 15.72 19.10 -3.10
C GLY A 42 15.81 19.24 -4.61
N GLN A 43 15.03 20.20 -5.14
CA GLN A 43 15.00 20.46 -6.59
C GLN A 43 16.26 21.16 -7.11
N LEU A 44 17.00 21.81 -6.24
CA LEU A 44 18.22 22.55 -6.58
C LEU A 44 19.36 22.07 -5.69
N TYR A 45 20.53 21.95 -6.29
CA TYR A 45 21.76 21.66 -5.56
C TYR A 45 22.88 22.58 -6.05
N SER A 46 23.83 22.86 -5.17
CA SER A 46 24.99 23.70 -5.48
C SER A 46 26.29 22.97 -5.20
N TYR A 47 27.24 23.13 -6.09
CA TYR A 47 28.59 22.57 -5.93
C TYR A 47 29.64 23.56 -6.44
N TYR A 48 30.85 23.44 -5.94
CA TYR A 48 31.99 24.21 -6.45
C TYR A 48 32.48 23.57 -7.75
N ASN A 49 32.48 24.33 -8.82
CA ASN A 49 32.98 23.89 -10.12
C ASN A 49 34.40 24.44 -10.32
N GLU A 50 35.38 23.55 -10.35
CA GLU A 50 36.81 23.89 -10.45
C GLU A 50 37.18 24.57 -11.79
N VAL A 51 36.44 24.23 -12.87
CA VAL A 51 36.73 24.81 -14.22
C VAL A 51 36.35 26.29 -14.30
N VAL A 52 35.25 26.67 -13.64
CA VAL A 52 34.79 28.08 -13.63
C VAL A 52 35.10 28.76 -12.30
N GLU A 53 35.78 28.09 -11.39
CA GLU A 53 36.26 28.55 -10.09
C GLU A 53 35.19 29.26 -9.23
N ARG A 54 33.94 28.75 -9.28
CA ARG A 54 32.82 29.31 -8.51
C ARG A 54 31.78 28.24 -8.16
N ALA A 55 30.94 28.55 -7.18
CA ALA A 55 29.75 27.78 -6.88
C ALA A 55 28.75 27.89 -8.04
N VAL A 56 28.24 26.74 -8.47
CA VAL A 56 27.24 26.60 -9.52
C VAL A 56 26.01 25.92 -8.96
N THR A 57 24.84 26.50 -9.18
CA THR A 57 23.55 25.88 -8.81
C THR A 57 22.93 25.22 -10.02
N LYS A 58 22.51 23.98 -9.86
CA LYS A 58 21.80 23.19 -10.90
C LYS A 58 20.49 22.65 -10.38
N ARG A 59 19.61 22.30 -11.31
CA ARG A 59 18.38 21.59 -11.01
C ARG A 59 18.66 20.10 -10.93
N MET A 60 18.17 19.47 -9.86
CA MET A 60 18.18 18.02 -9.71
C MET A 60 17.13 17.42 -10.65
N ASN A 61 17.47 16.29 -11.28
CA ASN A 61 16.48 15.50 -12.00
C ASN A 61 15.45 14.98 -10.97
N PRO A 62 14.15 15.22 -11.19
CA PRO A 62 13.10 14.79 -10.25
C PRO A 62 13.16 13.30 -9.88
N TYR A 63 13.67 12.46 -10.77
CA TYR A 63 13.84 11.04 -10.54
C TYR A 63 14.85 10.70 -9.42
N PHE A 64 15.79 11.60 -9.17
CA PHE A 64 16.84 11.43 -8.13
C PHE A 64 16.58 12.26 -6.87
N ILE A 65 15.40 12.86 -6.76
CA ILE A 65 15.02 13.58 -5.54
C ILE A 65 14.48 12.58 -4.52
N ILE A 66 15.06 12.59 -3.34
CA ILE A 66 14.64 11.78 -2.19
C ILE A 66 13.84 12.66 -1.24
N ASP A 67 12.60 12.29 -0.98
CA ASP A 67 11.81 12.91 0.09
C ASP A 67 12.33 12.41 1.44
N SER A 68 13.06 13.27 2.14
CA SER A 68 13.68 12.92 3.41
C SER A 68 12.66 12.61 4.50
N VAL A 69 11.48 13.22 4.47
CA VAL A 69 10.41 12.94 5.44
C VAL A 69 9.90 11.51 5.26
N LEU A 70 9.64 11.11 4.02
CA LEU A 70 9.20 9.76 3.71
C LEU A 70 10.30 8.74 3.96
N PHE A 71 11.56 9.08 3.65
CA PHE A 71 12.72 8.19 3.91
C PHE A 71 12.85 7.89 5.40
N TYR A 72 12.77 8.88 6.28
CA TYR A 72 12.88 8.66 7.72
C TYR A 72 11.58 8.19 8.40
N ASP A 73 10.50 8.02 7.64
CA ASP A 73 9.23 7.44 8.09
C ASP A 73 8.99 6.01 7.56
N GLN A 74 10.02 5.39 6.96
CA GLN A 74 9.97 4.04 6.37
C GLN A 74 10.65 2.98 7.25
N ASN A 75 10.58 1.70 6.84
CA ASN A 75 11.13 0.59 7.63
C ASN A 75 12.66 0.62 7.75
N HIS A 76 13.38 1.04 6.71
CA HIS A 76 14.85 1.12 6.70
C HIS A 76 15.40 2.52 7.09
N LYS A 77 14.64 3.29 7.85
CA LYS A 77 14.96 4.67 8.25
C LYS A 77 16.28 4.84 9.03
N SER A 78 16.80 3.78 9.61
CA SER A 78 18.06 3.77 10.37
C SER A 78 19.30 3.57 9.51
N PHE A 79 19.13 3.19 8.23
CA PHE A 79 20.24 2.94 7.34
C PHE A 79 20.88 4.22 6.80
N GLU A 80 22.16 4.14 6.53
CA GLU A 80 22.86 5.12 5.73
C GLU A 80 22.64 4.84 4.24
N CYS A 81 22.73 5.89 3.42
CA CYS A 81 22.57 5.75 1.97
C CYS A 81 23.56 4.72 1.39
N ILE A 82 24.77 4.66 1.95
CA ILE A 82 25.84 3.76 1.53
C ILE A 82 25.68 2.32 2.03
N ASP A 83 24.69 2.02 2.86
CA ASP A 83 24.38 0.62 3.20
C ASP A 83 23.73 -0.12 2.02
N CYS A 84 23.14 0.64 1.08
CA CYS A 84 22.55 0.12 -0.15
C CYS A 84 23.24 0.61 -1.41
N HIS A 85 23.83 1.82 -1.38
CA HIS A 85 24.54 2.41 -2.50
C HIS A 85 26.06 2.26 -2.32
N SER A 86 26.78 2.07 -3.41
CA SER A 86 28.25 1.97 -3.40
C SER A 86 28.88 3.14 -2.66
N TYR A 87 29.94 2.85 -1.90
CA TYR A 87 30.75 3.84 -1.20
C TYR A 87 31.31 4.92 -2.14
N ASP A 88 31.52 4.59 -3.41
CA ASP A 88 32.08 5.49 -4.41
C ASP A 88 31.14 6.66 -4.77
N TYR A 89 29.85 6.57 -4.43
CA TYR A 89 28.92 7.70 -4.50
C TYR A 89 29.24 8.85 -3.54
N ARG A 90 30.16 8.67 -2.59
CA ARG A 90 30.67 9.77 -1.74
C ARG A 90 31.48 10.80 -2.50
N LYS A 91 32.00 10.46 -3.66
CA LYS A 91 32.77 11.35 -4.52
C LYS A 91 31.84 12.07 -5.52
N PHE A 92 31.90 13.39 -5.57
CA PHE A 92 31.20 14.16 -6.59
C PHE A 92 32.21 14.79 -7.58
N PRO A 93 31.95 14.76 -8.90
CA PRO A 93 30.81 14.12 -9.57
C PRO A 93 30.91 12.61 -9.49
N HIS A 94 29.72 11.95 -9.42
CA HIS A 94 29.63 10.49 -9.41
C HIS A 94 30.07 9.91 -10.74
N ASP A 95 30.78 8.78 -10.70
CA ASP A 95 31.12 8.02 -11.89
C ASP A 95 29.81 7.48 -12.54
N GLY A 96 29.73 7.59 -13.86
CA GLY A 96 28.57 7.12 -14.61
C GLY A 96 28.38 5.61 -14.56
N GLU A 97 29.44 4.85 -14.32
CA GLU A 97 29.43 3.39 -14.26
C GLU A 97 28.73 2.89 -12.98
N LEU A 98 28.71 3.66 -11.89
CA LEU A 98 28.05 3.30 -10.64
C LEU A 98 26.54 3.00 -10.83
N ARG A 99 25.92 3.55 -11.87
CA ARG A 99 24.50 3.27 -12.18
C ARG A 99 24.27 1.86 -12.74
N MET A 100 25.33 1.16 -13.09
CA MET A 100 25.28 -0.22 -13.61
C MET A 100 25.51 -1.25 -12.50
N GLU A 101 25.84 -0.80 -11.28
CA GLU A 101 25.99 -1.69 -10.15
C GLU A 101 24.63 -2.26 -9.73
N GLU A 102 24.62 -3.54 -9.41
CA GLU A 102 23.46 -4.23 -8.91
C GLU A 102 23.14 -3.78 -7.48
N PHE A 103 21.86 -3.53 -7.21
CA PHE A 103 21.41 -3.21 -5.85
C PHE A 103 21.16 -4.50 -5.07
N PRO A 104 21.41 -4.49 -3.74
CA PRO A 104 21.10 -5.62 -2.90
C PRO A 104 19.60 -5.95 -2.95
N THR A 105 19.29 -7.24 -2.95
CA THR A 105 17.93 -7.74 -2.83
C THR A 105 17.52 -7.88 -1.37
N CYS A 106 16.24 -8.19 -1.12
CA CYS A 106 15.79 -8.40 0.27
C CYS A 106 16.53 -9.57 0.93
N ILE A 107 16.79 -10.63 0.16
CA ILE A 107 17.46 -11.86 0.63
C ILE A 107 18.92 -11.61 1.02
N ASP A 108 19.61 -10.68 0.40
CA ASP A 108 21.02 -10.39 0.74
C ASP A 108 21.18 -9.93 2.21
N CYS A 109 20.12 -9.35 2.78
CA CYS A 109 20.12 -8.90 4.17
C CYS A 109 19.17 -9.73 5.08
N HIS A 110 18.08 -10.27 4.53
CA HIS A 110 17.03 -10.94 5.30
C HIS A 110 16.98 -12.47 5.08
N GLY A 111 17.83 -13.01 4.23
CA GLY A 111 17.88 -14.44 3.96
C GLY A 111 18.61 -15.20 5.08
N GLY A 112 18.01 -16.33 5.52
CA GLY A 112 18.59 -17.22 6.51
C GLY A 112 18.70 -16.66 7.94
N ASP A 113 18.08 -15.53 8.24
CA ASP A 113 18.08 -14.92 9.57
C ASP A 113 16.82 -15.30 10.34
N GLU A 114 16.96 -15.97 11.50
CA GLU A 114 15.85 -16.39 12.35
C GLU A 114 14.98 -15.21 12.82
N GLU A 115 15.53 -14.01 12.96
CA GLU A 115 14.78 -12.80 13.35
C GLU A 115 13.72 -12.43 12.28
N TYR A 116 14.01 -12.70 11.01
CA TYR A 116 13.15 -12.35 9.87
C TYR A 116 12.36 -13.54 9.32
N GLU A 117 12.51 -14.75 9.86
CA GLU A 117 11.82 -15.97 9.40
C GLU A 117 10.29 -15.79 9.30
N GLN A 118 9.70 -15.03 10.21
CA GLN A 118 8.26 -14.72 10.21
C GLN A 118 7.77 -13.97 8.97
N PHE A 119 8.66 -13.41 8.16
CA PHE A 119 8.32 -12.65 6.95
C PHE A 119 8.39 -13.52 5.69
N HIS A 120 9.01 -14.71 5.78
CA HIS A 120 9.11 -15.69 4.70
C HIS A 120 9.76 -15.15 3.42
N PHE A 121 10.89 -14.45 3.55
CA PHE A 121 11.55 -13.79 2.42
C PHE A 121 11.98 -14.78 1.32
N GLU A 122 12.39 -15.99 1.66
CA GLU A 122 12.77 -17.04 0.72
C GLU A 122 11.58 -17.51 -0.11
N GLU A 123 10.40 -17.68 0.51
CA GLU A 123 9.18 -18.02 -0.20
C GLU A 123 8.72 -16.87 -1.09
N ILE A 124 8.84 -15.62 -0.62
CA ILE A 124 8.51 -14.43 -1.39
C ILE A 124 9.39 -14.34 -2.63
N GLU A 125 10.70 -14.54 -2.50
CA GLU A 125 11.63 -14.53 -3.62
C GLU A 125 11.31 -15.63 -4.63
N LYS A 126 11.06 -16.85 -4.16
CA LYS A 126 10.64 -17.96 -5.01
C LYS A 126 9.36 -17.62 -5.79
N GLU A 127 8.32 -17.12 -5.11
CA GLU A 127 7.08 -16.70 -5.74
C GLU A 127 7.30 -15.58 -6.76
N PHE A 128 8.18 -14.63 -6.46
CA PHE A 128 8.54 -13.56 -7.38
C PHE A 128 9.18 -14.09 -8.65
N HIS A 129 10.12 -15.03 -8.55
CA HIS A 129 10.75 -15.65 -9.71
C HIS A 129 9.78 -16.45 -10.57
N GLU A 130 8.72 -17.00 -9.98
CA GLU A 130 7.63 -17.68 -10.71
C GLU A 130 6.61 -16.68 -11.30
N SER A 131 6.66 -15.39 -10.94
CA SER A 131 5.73 -14.37 -11.37
C SER A 131 5.85 -14.04 -12.86
N VAL A 132 4.77 -13.52 -13.44
CA VAL A 132 4.76 -13.07 -14.85
C VAL A 132 5.76 -11.95 -15.11
N HIS A 133 6.06 -11.12 -14.12
CA HIS A 133 7.00 -10.03 -14.26
C HIS A 133 8.44 -10.56 -14.38
N SER A 134 8.86 -11.40 -13.47
CA SER A 134 10.18 -12.01 -13.51
C SER A 134 10.36 -12.93 -14.72
N THR A 135 9.40 -13.82 -15.01
CA THR A 135 9.52 -14.77 -16.14
C THR A 135 9.54 -14.13 -17.53
N LYS A 136 8.97 -12.93 -17.69
CA LYS A 136 8.96 -12.20 -18.98
C LYS A 136 10.00 -11.12 -19.10
N HIS A 137 10.54 -10.65 -17.97
CA HIS A 137 11.45 -9.52 -17.90
C HIS A 137 12.57 -9.80 -16.87
N SER A 138 13.12 -11.02 -16.86
CA SER A 138 14.04 -11.55 -15.85
C SER A 138 15.23 -10.64 -15.54
N ASP A 139 15.77 -9.99 -16.57
CA ASP A 139 16.99 -9.19 -16.43
C ASP A 139 16.72 -7.72 -16.07
N GLU A 140 15.47 -7.30 -16.15
CA GLU A 140 15.07 -5.89 -15.94
C GLU A 140 14.14 -5.70 -14.73
N PHE A 141 13.51 -6.79 -14.24
CA PHE A 141 12.50 -6.70 -13.20
C PHE A 141 13.02 -7.20 -11.86
N THR A 142 13.09 -6.31 -10.90
CA THR A 142 13.55 -6.58 -9.53
C THR A 142 12.48 -6.21 -8.50
N CYS A 143 12.70 -6.57 -7.24
CA CYS A 143 11.83 -6.18 -6.12
C CYS A 143 11.61 -4.66 -6.07
N TRP A 144 12.64 -3.89 -6.42
CA TRP A 144 12.63 -2.42 -6.40
C TRP A 144 11.77 -1.77 -7.49
N MET A 145 11.36 -2.52 -8.47
CA MET A 145 10.40 -2.03 -9.47
C MET A 145 8.99 -1.85 -8.88
N CYS A 146 8.64 -2.65 -7.89
CA CYS A 146 7.36 -2.58 -7.17
C CYS A 146 7.50 -1.84 -5.85
N HIS A 147 8.57 -2.09 -5.11
CA HIS A 147 8.82 -1.52 -3.80
C HIS A 147 9.86 -0.42 -3.88
N ASN A 148 9.45 0.82 -3.60
CA ASN A 148 10.41 1.93 -3.53
C ASN A 148 11.23 1.81 -2.23
N PRO A 149 12.55 1.56 -2.30
CA PRO A 149 13.37 1.35 -1.11
C PRO A 149 13.46 2.58 -0.20
N HIS A 150 13.26 3.78 -0.77
CA HIS A 150 13.33 5.03 0.00
C HIS A 150 12.04 5.37 0.76
N THR A 151 10.94 4.65 0.49
CA THR A 151 9.63 4.92 1.11
C THR A 151 8.90 3.64 1.52
N TYR A 152 9.59 2.51 1.57
CA TYR A 152 8.99 1.21 1.81
C TYR A 152 8.42 1.07 3.22
N LYS A 153 7.15 0.69 3.31
CA LYS A 153 6.45 0.41 4.58
C LYS A 153 5.72 -0.92 4.53
N ILE A 154 5.74 -1.64 5.64
CA ILE A 154 4.96 -2.87 5.81
C ILE A 154 3.52 -2.48 6.19
N ASN A 155 2.76 -1.92 5.26
CA ASN A 155 1.40 -1.45 5.53
C ASN A 155 0.44 -2.59 5.88
N ALA A 156 0.57 -3.73 5.23
CA ALA A 156 -0.34 -4.86 5.47
C ALA A 156 -0.32 -5.38 6.91
N ARG A 157 0.80 -5.24 7.63
CA ARG A 157 0.95 -5.69 9.02
C ARG A 157 0.73 -4.57 10.04
N THR A 158 1.06 -3.34 9.70
CA THR A 158 1.14 -2.23 10.66
C THR A 158 -0.04 -1.26 10.57
N ASN A 159 -0.71 -1.15 9.42
CA ASN A 159 -1.82 -0.23 9.26
C ASN A 159 -3.12 -0.84 9.77
N VAL A 160 -3.78 -0.11 10.68
CA VAL A 160 -5.09 -0.48 11.24
C VAL A 160 -6.21 -0.27 10.21
N ASN A 161 -6.03 0.67 9.29
CA ASN A 161 -7.02 1.00 8.28
C ASN A 161 -6.84 0.14 7.02
N ILE A 162 -7.71 -0.84 6.84
CA ILE A 162 -7.68 -1.75 5.70
C ILE A 162 -7.82 -1.00 4.36
N SER A 163 -8.65 0.04 4.29
CA SER A 163 -8.84 0.82 3.07
C SER A 163 -7.55 1.53 2.65
N GLU A 164 -6.79 2.08 3.59
CA GLU A 164 -5.49 2.68 3.30
C GLU A 164 -4.48 1.63 2.82
N THR A 165 -4.47 0.44 3.42
CA THR A 165 -3.63 -0.67 2.98
C THR A 165 -3.96 -1.08 1.54
N ILE A 166 -5.24 -1.20 1.20
CA ILE A 166 -5.68 -1.53 -0.16
C ILE A 166 -5.23 -0.46 -1.16
N VAL A 167 -5.42 0.81 -0.83
CA VAL A 167 -4.98 1.93 -1.69
C VAL A 167 -3.47 1.91 -1.88
N TYR A 168 -2.70 1.69 -0.80
CA TYR A 168 -1.25 1.61 -0.87
C TYR A 168 -0.79 0.45 -1.77
N ASP A 169 -1.30 -0.76 -1.53
CA ASP A 169 -0.94 -1.95 -2.30
C ASP A 169 -1.34 -1.82 -3.78
N ASN A 170 -2.53 -1.27 -4.06
CA ASN A 170 -2.97 -1.02 -5.43
C ASN A 170 -2.12 0.04 -6.14
N ASN A 171 -1.64 1.06 -5.44
CA ASN A 171 -0.77 2.09 -6.00
C ASN A 171 0.58 1.53 -6.44
N ILE A 172 1.07 0.47 -5.81
CA ILE A 172 2.27 -0.24 -6.28
C ILE A 172 2.08 -0.71 -7.73
N CYS A 173 0.97 -1.39 -8.01
CA CYS A 173 0.64 -1.85 -9.35
C CYS A 173 0.35 -0.69 -10.31
N LEU A 174 -0.43 0.28 -9.88
CA LEU A 174 -0.87 1.42 -10.69
C LEU A 174 0.27 2.39 -11.00
N SER A 175 1.36 2.38 -10.24
CA SER A 175 2.54 3.18 -10.54
C SER A 175 3.12 2.89 -11.93
N CYS A 176 2.91 1.68 -12.45
CA CYS A 176 3.25 1.29 -13.83
C CYS A 176 2.00 1.07 -14.68
N HIS A 177 1.02 0.31 -14.20
CA HIS A 177 -0.16 -0.08 -14.99
C HIS A 177 -1.16 1.05 -15.24
N ALA A 178 -1.06 2.18 -14.55
CA ALA A 178 -1.79 3.40 -14.87
C ALA A 178 -0.88 4.51 -15.44
N ASP A 179 0.43 4.37 -15.37
CA ASP A 179 1.38 5.32 -15.91
C ASP A 179 1.85 4.90 -17.31
N ILE A 180 1.39 5.61 -18.34
CA ILE A 180 1.71 5.32 -19.72
C ILE A 180 3.22 5.39 -20.02
N ASN A 181 3.93 6.32 -19.38
CA ASN A 181 5.35 6.53 -19.66
C ASN A 181 6.19 5.37 -19.11
N LYS A 182 5.96 4.99 -17.86
CA LYS A 182 6.65 3.85 -17.24
C LYS A 182 6.30 2.54 -17.95
N TYR A 183 5.03 2.34 -18.29
CA TYR A 183 4.57 1.13 -18.94
C TYR A 183 5.21 0.94 -20.33
N GLN A 184 5.36 2.02 -21.10
CA GLN A 184 5.96 1.97 -22.44
C GLN A 184 7.45 1.68 -22.44
N LEU A 185 8.16 1.97 -21.35
CA LEU A 185 9.58 1.65 -21.23
C LEU A 185 9.83 0.14 -21.13
N ILE A 186 8.87 -0.60 -20.59
CA ILE A 186 9.03 -2.04 -20.29
C ILE A 186 8.23 -2.90 -21.25
N SER A 187 7.13 -2.40 -21.80
CA SER A 187 6.20 -3.18 -22.64
C SER A 187 6.08 -2.64 -24.06
N PRO A 188 6.10 -3.49 -25.09
CA PRO A 188 5.82 -3.09 -26.47
C PRO A 188 4.36 -2.66 -26.68
N LYS A 189 3.48 -2.89 -25.73
CA LYS A 189 2.08 -2.48 -25.78
C LYS A 189 1.95 -0.99 -25.47
N LYS A 190 1.15 -0.30 -26.27
CA LYS A 190 1.09 1.17 -26.24
C LYS A 190 0.27 1.76 -25.09
N ASN A 191 -0.60 0.98 -24.42
CA ASN A 191 -1.51 1.53 -23.40
C ASN A 191 -1.77 0.53 -22.28
N PRO A 192 -1.55 0.89 -21.03
CA PRO A 192 -1.86 0.05 -19.85
C PRO A 192 -3.36 -0.17 -19.64
N SER A 193 -4.21 0.80 -19.98
CA SER A 193 -5.69 0.76 -19.95
C SER A 193 -6.34 -0.22 -18.95
N VAL A 194 -6.07 -0.01 -17.64
CA VAL A 194 -6.57 -0.89 -16.58
C VAL A 194 -8.11 -0.98 -16.60
N ILE A 195 -8.79 0.15 -16.78
CA ILE A 195 -10.25 0.23 -16.76
C ILE A 195 -10.86 -0.62 -17.89
N GLU A 196 -10.39 -0.45 -19.11
CA GLU A 196 -10.91 -1.20 -20.28
C GLU A 196 -10.65 -2.71 -20.17
N LYS A 197 -9.53 -3.11 -19.55
CA LYS A 197 -9.21 -4.54 -19.37
C LYS A 197 -10.08 -5.22 -18.32
N HIS A 198 -10.77 -4.45 -17.50
CA HIS A 198 -11.68 -4.93 -16.46
C HIS A 198 -13.16 -4.63 -16.75
N ASP A 199 -13.53 -4.36 -18.02
CA ASP A 199 -14.92 -4.08 -18.42
C ASP A 199 -15.90 -5.20 -18.05
N TRP A 200 -15.41 -6.42 -17.93
CA TRP A 200 -16.18 -7.58 -17.47
C TRP A 200 -16.55 -7.52 -15.97
N LEU A 201 -15.85 -6.68 -15.17
CA LEU A 201 -16.04 -6.60 -13.72
C LEU A 201 -17.17 -5.60 -13.39
N PRO A 202 -18.28 -6.03 -12.81
CA PRO A 202 -19.34 -5.11 -12.38
C PRO A 202 -18.85 -4.23 -11.23
N ASN A 203 -19.32 -2.99 -11.17
CA ASN A 203 -18.97 -2.04 -10.12
C ASN A 203 -17.44 -1.89 -9.90
N GLN A 204 -16.69 -1.73 -10.98
CA GLN A 204 -15.22 -1.65 -10.96
C GLN A 204 -14.70 -0.72 -9.87
N LEU A 205 -15.31 0.45 -9.71
CA LEU A 205 -14.87 1.46 -8.74
C LEU A 205 -14.91 0.93 -7.31
N ALA A 206 -15.95 0.19 -6.95
CA ALA A 206 -16.10 -0.43 -5.64
C ALA A 206 -15.05 -1.54 -5.44
N HIS A 207 -14.81 -2.37 -6.47
CA HIS A 207 -13.78 -3.41 -6.38
C HIS A 207 -12.38 -2.81 -6.20
N PHE A 208 -12.01 -1.82 -7.01
CA PHE A 208 -10.68 -1.19 -6.90
C PHE A 208 -10.47 -0.41 -5.60
N ALA A 209 -11.55 0.06 -4.97
CA ALA A 209 -11.49 0.72 -3.67
C ALA A 209 -11.39 -0.25 -2.47
N HIS A 210 -11.87 -1.50 -2.64
CA HIS A 210 -12.01 -2.43 -1.53
C HIS A 210 -11.30 -3.78 -1.72
N VAL A 211 -10.67 -4.01 -2.88
CA VAL A 211 -9.97 -5.25 -3.21
C VAL A 211 -8.60 -4.92 -3.78
N ARG A 212 -7.57 -5.60 -3.29
CA ARG A 212 -6.22 -5.45 -3.83
C ARG A 212 -6.12 -6.13 -5.20
N CYS A 213 -5.32 -5.57 -6.09
CA CYS A 213 -5.06 -6.16 -7.40
C CYS A 213 -4.56 -7.61 -7.28
N ILE A 214 -3.72 -7.86 -6.29
CA ILE A 214 -3.15 -9.20 -6.03
C ILE A 214 -4.19 -10.24 -5.66
N GLU A 215 -5.35 -9.88 -5.10
CA GLU A 215 -6.40 -10.86 -4.74
C GLU A 215 -6.94 -11.61 -5.98
N CYS A 216 -6.92 -10.96 -7.14
CA CYS A 216 -7.32 -11.59 -8.40
C CYS A 216 -6.13 -12.06 -9.21
N HIS A 217 -4.97 -11.43 -9.06
CA HIS A 217 -3.80 -11.67 -9.90
C HIS A 217 -2.74 -12.56 -9.26
N THR A 218 -2.97 -13.11 -8.06
CA THR A 218 -2.11 -14.13 -7.45
C THR A 218 -2.92 -15.36 -7.06
N GLN A 219 -2.21 -16.42 -6.71
CA GLN A 219 -2.80 -17.54 -5.95
C GLN A 219 -2.60 -17.25 -4.47
N THR A 220 -3.61 -17.54 -3.67
CA THR A 220 -3.48 -17.44 -2.21
C THR A 220 -2.50 -18.48 -1.70
N SER A 221 -1.50 -18.04 -0.95
CA SER A 221 -0.60 -18.91 -0.20
C SER A 221 -1.07 -18.98 1.26
N ASP A 222 -0.97 -20.17 1.86
CA ASP A 222 -1.28 -20.33 3.28
C ASP A 222 -0.16 -19.81 4.18
N ASN A 223 1.05 -19.71 3.66
CA ASN A 223 2.28 -19.37 4.40
C ASN A 223 2.68 -17.90 4.28
N VAL A 224 2.34 -17.25 3.17
CA VAL A 224 2.74 -15.87 2.90
C VAL A 224 1.54 -14.94 2.97
N MET A 225 1.63 -13.88 3.75
CA MET A 225 0.55 -12.91 3.94
C MET A 225 0.17 -12.19 2.65
N ILE A 226 1.17 -11.92 1.81
CA ILE A 226 1.01 -11.25 0.52
C ILE A 226 1.72 -12.10 -0.53
N ALA A 227 0.96 -12.74 -1.41
CA ALA A 227 1.50 -13.56 -2.47
C ALA A 227 2.21 -12.71 -3.55
N HIS A 228 3.39 -13.16 -3.98
CA HIS A 228 4.21 -12.51 -5.00
C HIS A 228 4.19 -13.25 -6.34
N HIS A 229 3.53 -14.39 -6.42
CA HIS A 229 3.33 -15.12 -7.68
C HIS A 229 2.27 -14.43 -8.54
N ILE A 230 2.61 -13.26 -9.10
CA ILE A 230 1.72 -12.49 -9.97
C ILE A 230 1.48 -13.26 -11.27
N GLN A 231 0.22 -13.50 -11.58
CA GLN A 231 -0.19 -14.30 -12.73
C GLN A 231 -0.57 -13.46 -13.95
N THR A 232 -0.57 -14.11 -15.11
CA THR A 232 -1.07 -13.50 -16.34
C THR A 232 -2.57 -13.23 -16.23
N LYS A 233 -3.08 -12.24 -16.98
CA LYS A 233 -4.51 -11.89 -17.03
C LYS A 233 -5.44 -13.07 -17.32
N ASP A 234 -4.95 -14.10 -18.01
CA ASP A 234 -5.75 -15.27 -18.40
C ASP A 234 -5.95 -16.25 -17.24
N LYS A 235 -5.04 -16.19 -16.26
CA LYS A 235 -5.10 -17.00 -15.00
C LYS A 235 -5.70 -16.20 -13.84
N ALA A 236 -5.96 -14.89 -14.02
CA ALA A 236 -6.57 -14.08 -12.98
C ALA A 236 -7.97 -14.57 -12.61
N VAL A 237 -8.31 -14.47 -11.34
CA VAL A 237 -9.62 -14.89 -10.82
C VAL A 237 -10.72 -14.00 -11.41
N LYS A 238 -11.66 -14.61 -12.12
CA LYS A 238 -12.81 -13.92 -12.74
C LYS A 238 -14.16 -14.47 -12.26
N ASN A 239 -14.13 -15.49 -11.44
CA ASN A 239 -15.34 -16.13 -10.94
C ASN A 239 -15.81 -15.42 -9.66
N CYS A 240 -16.97 -14.79 -9.71
CA CYS A 240 -17.54 -14.04 -8.58
C CYS A 240 -17.70 -14.89 -7.31
N VAL A 241 -17.97 -16.19 -7.47
CA VAL A 241 -18.20 -17.10 -6.34
C VAL A 241 -16.92 -17.32 -5.51
N GLU A 242 -15.75 -17.19 -6.09
CA GLU A 242 -14.47 -17.32 -5.37
C GLU A 242 -14.35 -16.28 -4.24
N CYS A 243 -14.86 -15.09 -4.48
CA CYS A 243 -14.85 -13.99 -3.49
C CYS A 243 -16.22 -13.84 -2.78
N HIS A 244 -17.33 -13.99 -3.50
CA HIS A 244 -18.68 -13.78 -2.99
C HIS A 244 -19.34 -15.08 -2.51
N SER A 245 -18.60 -15.87 -1.72
CA SER A 245 -19.08 -17.10 -1.11
C SER A 245 -18.68 -17.23 0.35
N LYS A 246 -19.24 -18.22 1.05
CA LYS A 246 -18.90 -18.50 2.46
C LYS A 246 -17.44 -18.90 2.66
N ASN A 247 -16.79 -19.41 1.63
CA ASN A 247 -15.38 -19.83 1.63
C ASN A 247 -14.54 -18.88 0.77
N SER A 248 -14.78 -17.60 0.87
CA SER A 248 -14.12 -16.58 0.08
C SER A 248 -12.59 -16.63 0.17
N MET A 249 -11.92 -16.46 -0.97
CA MET A 249 -10.47 -16.28 -1.03
C MET A 249 -10.00 -15.09 -0.20
N LEU A 250 -10.77 -13.99 -0.18
CA LEU A 250 -10.47 -12.79 0.61
C LEU A 250 -10.42 -13.07 2.12
N MET A 251 -11.10 -14.11 2.60
CA MET A 251 -11.03 -14.53 3.99
C MET A 251 -9.74 -15.30 4.33
N ALA A 252 -9.03 -15.79 3.33
CA ALA A 252 -7.75 -16.46 3.50
C ALA A 252 -6.55 -15.49 3.45
N SER A 253 -6.74 -14.29 2.94
CA SER A 253 -5.70 -13.27 2.78
C SER A 253 -5.75 -12.17 3.86
N LEU A 254 -5.62 -10.91 3.45
CA LEU A 254 -5.58 -9.74 4.35
C LEU A 254 -6.73 -9.72 5.37
N TYR A 255 -7.94 -10.08 4.97
CA TYR A 255 -9.12 -10.01 5.84
C TYR A 255 -9.07 -11.06 6.96
N LYS A 256 -8.59 -12.26 6.68
CA LYS A 256 -8.38 -13.28 7.71
C LYS A 256 -7.39 -12.78 8.77
N PHE A 257 -6.29 -12.22 8.33
CA PHE A 257 -5.26 -11.67 9.21
C PHE A 257 -5.80 -10.54 10.09
N LYS A 258 -6.43 -9.54 9.48
CA LYS A 258 -7.02 -8.42 10.21
C LYS A 258 -8.17 -8.84 11.12
N ALA A 259 -8.98 -9.81 10.71
CA ALA A 259 -10.03 -10.37 11.56
C ALA A 259 -9.49 -11.12 12.77
N GLN A 260 -8.35 -11.81 12.64
CA GLN A 260 -7.66 -12.44 13.77
C GLN A 260 -7.10 -11.40 14.74
N GLU A 261 -6.35 -10.42 14.22
CA GLU A 261 -5.77 -9.33 15.00
C GLU A 261 -6.84 -8.53 15.76
N ASN A 262 -7.95 -8.19 15.10
CA ASN A 262 -9.06 -7.52 15.74
C ASN A 262 -9.72 -8.37 16.83
N ARG A 263 -9.77 -9.69 16.64
CA ARG A 263 -10.31 -10.62 17.63
C ARG A 263 -9.42 -10.72 18.87
N GLU A 264 -8.11 -10.72 18.67
CA GLU A 264 -7.14 -10.72 19.77
C GLU A 264 -7.17 -9.41 20.55
N ASN A 265 -7.26 -8.27 19.87
CA ASN A 265 -7.23 -6.94 20.48
C ASN A 265 -8.56 -6.53 21.11
N TYR A 266 -9.70 -6.87 20.53
CA TYR A 266 -11.02 -6.33 20.89
C TYR A 266 -12.04 -7.40 21.33
N GLY A 267 -11.67 -8.67 21.28
CA GLY A 267 -12.57 -9.78 21.58
C GLY A 267 -13.57 -10.09 20.46
N PHE A 268 -14.22 -11.25 20.55
CA PHE A 268 -15.01 -11.81 19.46
C PHE A 268 -16.21 -10.94 19.01
N LEU A 269 -16.94 -10.36 19.96
CA LEU A 269 -18.15 -9.56 19.63
C LEU A 269 -17.80 -8.22 19.00
N ASN A 270 -16.78 -7.53 19.51
CA ASN A 270 -16.37 -6.24 18.97
C ASN A 270 -15.70 -6.36 17.60
N ALA A 271 -14.87 -7.39 17.41
CA ALA A 271 -14.24 -7.65 16.13
C ALA A 271 -15.25 -7.92 15.00
N ALA A 272 -16.36 -8.61 15.32
CA ALA A 272 -17.39 -8.92 14.34
C ALA A 272 -18.25 -7.69 13.93
N ILE A 273 -18.38 -6.71 14.84
CA ILE A 273 -19.21 -5.50 14.62
C ILE A 273 -18.36 -4.36 14.04
N LEU A 274 -17.10 -4.25 14.46
CA LEU A 274 -16.18 -3.17 14.07
C LEU A 274 -15.36 -3.50 12.81
N SER A 275 -15.46 -4.71 12.28
CA SER A 275 -14.79 -5.08 11.02
C SER A 275 -15.46 -4.37 9.86
N ASP A 276 -14.79 -3.38 9.28
CA ASP A 276 -15.24 -2.61 8.12
C ASP A 276 -15.34 -3.44 6.82
N THR A 277 -14.98 -4.70 6.88
CA THR A 277 -14.93 -5.58 5.73
C THR A 277 -16.16 -6.47 5.64
N TYR A 278 -17.16 -6.00 4.96
CA TYR A 278 -18.32 -6.79 4.58
C TYR A 278 -18.24 -7.19 3.10
N ILE A 279 -18.06 -8.47 2.86
CA ILE A 279 -18.12 -9.05 1.51
C ILE A 279 -19.49 -9.70 1.36
N ILE A 280 -20.29 -9.22 0.41
CA ILE A 280 -21.63 -9.77 0.14
C ILE A 280 -21.49 -11.28 -0.19
N GLY A 281 -22.20 -12.11 0.57
CA GLY A 281 -22.18 -13.57 0.42
C GLY A 281 -21.09 -14.31 1.18
N ALA A 282 -20.04 -13.64 1.65
CA ALA A 282 -18.93 -14.25 2.39
C ALA A 282 -19.03 -14.09 3.91
N ASN A 283 -20.13 -13.55 4.43
CA ASN A 283 -20.29 -13.35 5.86
C ASN A 283 -20.45 -14.69 6.62
N ARG A 284 -19.44 -14.99 7.44
CA ARG A 284 -19.44 -16.18 8.33
C ARG A 284 -19.96 -15.90 9.72
N ASN A 285 -20.40 -14.69 10.00
CA ASN A 285 -20.87 -14.33 11.34
C ASN A 285 -22.21 -15.02 11.61
N ILE A 286 -22.18 -16.05 12.48
CA ILE A 286 -23.36 -16.84 12.85
C ILE A 286 -24.44 -15.96 13.46
N TYR A 287 -24.08 -14.97 14.26
CA TYR A 287 -25.04 -14.09 14.93
C TYR A 287 -25.72 -13.12 13.94
N LEU A 288 -24.97 -12.51 13.03
CA LEU A 288 -25.53 -11.66 11.99
C LEU A 288 -26.45 -12.47 11.04
N ASN A 289 -26.04 -13.69 10.70
CA ASN A 289 -26.89 -14.58 9.91
C ASN A 289 -28.16 -14.96 10.67
N ALA A 290 -28.08 -15.30 11.96
CA ALA A 290 -29.24 -15.60 12.78
C ALA A 290 -30.19 -14.41 12.89
N VAL A 291 -29.66 -13.19 13.14
CA VAL A 291 -30.47 -11.96 13.16
C VAL A 291 -31.12 -11.69 11.81
N SER A 292 -30.38 -11.86 10.71
CA SER A 292 -30.91 -11.68 9.35
C SER A 292 -32.07 -12.64 9.05
N TRP A 293 -31.90 -13.92 9.38
CA TRP A 293 -32.95 -14.91 9.23
C TRP A 293 -34.17 -14.64 10.13
N THR A 294 -33.92 -14.17 11.36
CA THR A 294 -35.00 -13.80 12.28
C THR A 294 -35.83 -12.60 11.74
N VAL A 295 -35.12 -11.57 11.30
CA VAL A 295 -35.80 -10.39 10.69
C VAL A 295 -36.57 -10.80 9.44
N PHE A 296 -35.96 -11.60 8.56
CA PHE A 296 -36.63 -12.10 7.37
C PHE A 296 -37.92 -12.91 7.73
N GLY A 297 -37.80 -13.84 8.70
CA GLY A 297 -38.92 -14.64 9.18
C GLY A 297 -40.04 -13.81 9.75
N LEU A 298 -39.75 -12.76 10.55
CA LEU A 298 -40.73 -11.84 11.10
C LEU A 298 -41.46 -11.05 9.98
N VAL A 299 -40.72 -10.56 8.99
CA VAL A 299 -41.32 -9.83 7.85
C VAL A 299 -42.25 -10.76 7.07
N MET A 300 -41.81 -12.01 6.78
CA MET A 300 -42.65 -12.98 6.09
C MET A 300 -43.91 -13.34 6.90
N LEU A 301 -43.78 -13.48 8.22
CA LEU A 301 -44.93 -13.73 9.12
C LEU A 301 -45.95 -12.58 9.08
N LEU A 302 -45.45 -11.33 9.15
CA LEU A 302 -46.31 -10.14 9.07
C LEU A 302 -47.06 -10.06 7.73
N ILE A 303 -46.36 -10.35 6.63
CA ILE A 303 -46.98 -10.40 5.30
C ILE A 303 -48.05 -11.50 5.26
N PHE A 304 -47.73 -12.68 5.80
CA PHE A 304 -48.68 -13.81 5.83
C PHE A 304 -49.92 -13.47 6.66
N ILE A 305 -49.76 -12.92 7.85
CA ILE A 305 -50.87 -12.44 8.70
C ILE A 305 -51.70 -11.40 7.94
N HIS A 306 -51.08 -10.41 7.31
CA HIS A 306 -51.75 -9.39 6.54
C HIS A 306 -52.58 -10.01 5.40
N VAL A 307 -52.03 -10.95 4.66
CA VAL A 307 -52.75 -11.66 3.58
C VAL A 307 -53.97 -12.41 4.11
N ILE A 308 -53.83 -13.15 5.24
CA ILE A 308 -54.93 -13.86 5.86
C ILE A 308 -56.01 -12.89 6.27
N PHE A 309 -55.69 -11.80 6.99
CA PHE A 309 -56.66 -10.77 7.38
C PHE A 309 -57.39 -10.21 6.17
N ARG A 310 -56.68 -9.94 5.08
CA ARG A 310 -57.29 -9.42 3.85
C ARG A 310 -58.23 -10.40 3.17
N ILE A 311 -58.00 -11.71 3.31
CA ILE A 311 -58.87 -12.75 2.76
C ILE A 311 -60.10 -12.93 3.65
N VAL A 312 -59.92 -12.93 4.97
CA VAL A 312 -61.01 -13.19 5.94
C VAL A 312 -61.94 -11.99 6.13
N THR A 313 -61.41 -10.76 5.92
CA THR A 313 -62.21 -9.52 6.05
C THR A 313 -62.82 -9.02 4.74
N LYS A 314 -62.68 -9.78 3.66
CA LYS A 314 -63.43 -9.60 2.43
C LYS A 314 -64.70 -10.44 2.47
#